data_1281ae9faf6f0de0f3943be1d804cf96
#
_entry.id   1281ae9faf6f0de0f3943be1d804cf96
#
_cell.length_a   1.000
_cell.length_b   1.000
_cell.length_c   1.000
_cell.angle_alpha   90.00
_cell.angle_beta   90.00
_cell.angle_gamma   90.00
#
_symmetry.space_group_name_H-M   'P 1'
#
loop_
_entity.id
_entity.type
_entity.pdbx_description
1 polymer ?
#
loop_
_entity_poly.entity_id
_entity_poly.type
_entity_poly.pdbx_seq_one_letter_code
_entity_poly.pdbx_strand_id
1 'polypeptide(L)'
;NHCLPVIFHPNRKIPYGERRKFDGGYLFLQSIYHELRLPSVCRKIREKHHYEYDLNAILSDLVYTRVLDPGSKCSSYKAARKFLEPPMYELHDVYRALSVLAEESDFIQSAVYKNSLGVIKRNNHVLYYDCTNYYFEIEQEDGDKKYGKSKEHRPNPIIQMGLFTD
;
A
#
# COMPACT_ATOMS: atom_id res chain seq x y z
N ASN A 1 -1.61 17.57 19.48
CA ASN A 1 -2.33 16.45 20.12
C ASN A 1 -3.44 15.99 19.17
N HIS A 2 -3.12 15.07 18.26
CA HIS A 2 -4.15 14.39 17.46
C HIS A 2 -4.66 13.19 18.27
N CYS A 3 -5.77 13.37 18.98
CA CYS A 3 -6.49 12.26 19.56
C CYS A 3 -7.24 11.54 18.43
N LEU A 4 -6.95 10.26 18.24
CA LEU A 4 -7.77 9.41 17.39
C LEU A 4 -9.15 9.29 18.04
N PRO A 5 -10.26 9.56 17.31
CA PRO A 5 -11.59 9.36 17.87
C PRO A 5 -11.83 7.86 18.04
N VAL A 6 -11.98 7.43 19.27
CA VAL A 6 -12.42 6.06 19.57
C VAL A 6 -13.94 6.06 19.63
N ILE A 7 -14.59 5.39 18.67
CA ILE A 7 -16.04 5.21 18.70
C ILE A 7 -16.35 4.07 19.66
N PHE A 8 -16.94 4.39 20.79
CA PHE A 8 -17.38 3.42 21.77
C PHE A 8 -18.86 3.06 21.55
N HIS A 9 -19.15 1.78 21.31
CA HIS A 9 -20.53 1.28 21.23
C HIS A 9 -20.97 0.68 22.57
N PRO A 10 -21.60 1.43 23.48
CA PRO A 10 -21.90 0.99 24.84
C PRO A 10 -22.87 -0.20 24.91
N ASN A 11 -23.64 -0.42 23.84
CA ASN A 11 -24.67 -1.47 23.80
C ASN A 11 -24.16 -2.83 23.28
N ARG A 12 -22.90 -2.92 22.88
CA ARG A 12 -22.32 -4.19 22.38
C ARG A 12 -21.66 -4.95 23.52
N LYS A 13 -22.42 -5.81 24.17
CA LYS A 13 -21.89 -6.69 25.23
C LYS A 13 -20.97 -7.76 24.62
N ILE A 14 -19.78 -7.89 25.18
CA ILE A 14 -18.87 -9.00 24.86
C ILE A 14 -19.24 -10.14 25.80
N PRO A 15 -19.57 -11.34 25.29
CA PRO A 15 -19.85 -12.51 26.12
C PRO A 15 -18.67 -12.84 27.04
N TYR A 16 -18.99 -13.29 28.27
CA TYR A 16 -17.96 -13.70 29.22
C TYR A 16 -17.11 -14.83 28.64
N GLY A 17 -15.78 -14.67 28.70
CA GLY A 17 -14.83 -15.66 28.13
C GLY A 17 -14.49 -15.47 26.65
N GLU A 18 -15.17 -14.56 25.92
CA GLU A 18 -14.80 -14.23 24.55
C GLU A 18 -13.52 -13.37 24.53
N ARG A 19 -12.49 -13.85 23.83
CA ARG A 19 -11.25 -13.10 23.61
C ARG A 19 -11.29 -12.51 22.20
N ARG A 20 -11.28 -11.19 22.10
CA ARG A 20 -11.12 -10.48 20.83
C ARG A 20 -9.68 -10.01 20.71
N LYS A 21 -9.00 -10.44 19.66
CA LYS A 21 -7.65 -9.98 19.31
C LYS A 21 -7.72 -9.18 18.03
N PHE A 22 -7.14 -7.99 18.06
CA PHE A 22 -7.02 -7.11 16.91
C PHE A 22 -5.55 -6.75 16.72
N ASP A 23 -5.13 -6.65 15.46
CA ASP A 23 -3.81 -6.16 15.11
C ASP A 23 -3.86 -4.63 15.03
N GLY A 24 -3.36 -3.94 16.06
CA GLY A 24 -3.43 -2.48 16.19
C GLY A 24 -2.21 -1.72 15.65
N GLY A 25 -1.19 -2.42 15.17
CA GLY A 25 0.05 -1.79 14.68
C GLY A 25 -0.16 -0.81 13.53
N TYR A 26 -1.19 -1.02 12.71
CA TYR A 26 -1.53 -0.14 11.60
C TYR A 26 -1.95 1.28 12.02
N LEU A 27 -2.39 1.49 13.25
CA LEU A 27 -2.84 2.80 13.74
C LEU A 27 -1.73 3.87 13.67
N PHE A 28 -0.47 3.47 13.86
CA PHE A 28 0.66 4.37 13.68
C PHE A 28 0.85 4.74 12.20
N LEU A 29 0.69 3.79 11.30
CA LEU A 29 0.78 4.01 9.86
C LEU A 29 -0.40 4.84 9.33
N GLN A 30 -1.57 4.70 9.94
CA GLN A 30 -2.77 5.46 9.60
C GLN A 30 -2.53 6.97 9.78
N SER A 31 -1.83 7.40 10.84
CA SER A 31 -1.48 8.81 11.04
C SER A 31 -0.64 9.32 9.86
N ILE A 32 0.40 8.59 9.49
CA ILE A 32 1.29 8.95 8.37
C ILE A 32 0.52 8.96 7.04
N TYR A 33 -0.35 7.99 6.82
CA TYR A 33 -1.19 7.89 5.64
C TYR A 33 -2.09 9.14 5.47
N HIS A 34 -2.64 9.65 6.58
CA HIS A 34 -3.44 10.86 6.59
C HIS A 34 -2.60 12.13 6.43
N GLU A 35 -1.42 12.21 7.05
CA GLU A 35 -0.49 13.33 6.88
C GLU A 35 -0.03 13.46 5.42
N LEU A 36 0.20 12.34 4.75
CA LEU A 36 0.48 12.28 3.32
C LEU A 36 -0.73 12.56 2.42
N ARG A 37 -1.90 12.82 3.01
CA ARG A 37 -3.16 13.15 2.32
C ARG A 37 -3.61 12.11 1.29
N LEU A 38 -3.27 10.84 1.50
CA LEU A 38 -3.63 9.76 0.59
C LEU A 38 -5.15 9.59 0.39
N PRO A 39 -6.02 9.83 1.40
CA PRO A 39 -7.47 9.84 1.17
C PRO A 39 -7.91 10.86 0.12
N SER A 40 -7.26 12.04 0.06
CA SER A 40 -7.55 13.05 -0.96
C SER A 40 -7.06 12.64 -2.35
N VAL A 41 -5.96 11.89 -2.43
CA VAL A 41 -5.46 11.31 -3.69
C VAL A 41 -6.47 10.29 -4.22
N CYS A 42 -6.93 9.36 -3.37
CA CYS A 42 -7.94 8.37 -3.74
C CYS A 42 -9.26 9.01 -4.20
N ARG A 43 -9.69 10.09 -3.55
CA ARG A 43 -10.88 10.84 -3.98
C ARG A 43 -10.73 11.41 -5.39
N LYS A 44 -9.57 12.01 -5.72
CA LYS A 44 -9.30 12.54 -7.07
C LYS A 44 -9.26 11.44 -8.13
N ILE A 45 -8.75 10.25 -7.78
CA ILE A 45 -8.78 9.09 -8.67
C ILE A 45 -10.22 8.67 -8.91
N ARG A 46 -11.06 8.63 -7.88
CA ARG A 46 -12.47 8.29 -8.00
C ARG A 46 -13.25 9.24 -8.92
N GLU A 47 -12.87 10.50 -9.00
CA GLU A 47 -13.49 11.47 -9.92
C GLU A 47 -13.26 11.14 -11.41
N LYS A 48 -12.18 10.40 -11.71
CA LYS A 48 -11.80 9.97 -13.07
C LYS A 48 -12.32 8.58 -13.45
N HIS A 49 -12.50 7.71 -12.45
CA HIS A 49 -12.80 6.30 -12.64
C HIS A 49 -14.15 5.93 -12.04
N HIS A 50 -14.90 5.06 -12.73
CA HIS A 50 -16.16 4.53 -12.24
C HIS A 50 -15.97 3.16 -11.61
N TYR A 51 -16.02 3.10 -10.28
CA TYR A 51 -16.02 1.87 -9.49
C TYR A 51 -16.83 2.04 -8.21
N GLU A 52 -17.34 0.95 -7.65
CA GLU A 52 -18.22 0.96 -6.47
C GLU A 52 -17.48 0.68 -5.16
N TYR A 53 -16.30 0.07 -5.22
CA TYR A 53 -15.50 -0.26 -4.03
C TYR A 53 -14.80 0.97 -3.42
N ASP A 54 -14.43 0.87 -2.16
CA ASP A 54 -13.65 1.91 -1.49
C ASP A 54 -12.15 1.75 -1.79
N LEU A 55 -11.67 2.48 -2.80
CA LEU A 55 -10.25 2.49 -3.17
C LEU A 55 -9.35 2.96 -2.04
N ASN A 56 -9.82 3.90 -1.21
CA ASN A 56 -9.02 4.41 -0.09
C ASN A 56 -8.82 3.34 0.98
N ALA A 57 -9.88 2.60 1.34
CA ALA A 57 -9.76 1.49 2.28
C ALA A 57 -8.84 0.40 1.74
N ILE A 58 -8.97 0.02 0.46
CA ILE A 58 -8.10 -0.97 -0.18
C ILE A 58 -6.64 -0.52 -0.18
N LEU A 59 -6.36 0.71 -0.60
CA LEU A 59 -4.98 1.23 -0.66
C LEU A 59 -4.35 1.30 0.73
N SER A 60 -5.08 1.82 1.73
CA SER A 60 -4.59 1.93 3.10
C SER A 60 -4.24 0.55 3.68
N ASP A 61 -5.12 -0.44 3.53
CA ASP A 61 -4.89 -1.78 4.02
C ASP A 61 -3.72 -2.48 3.32
N LEU A 62 -3.57 -2.27 2.00
CA LEU A 62 -2.42 -2.78 1.25
C LEU A 62 -1.10 -2.15 1.71
N VAL A 63 -1.09 -0.85 2.02
CA VAL A 63 0.08 -0.15 2.55
C VAL A 63 0.40 -0.66 3.96
N TYR A 64 -0.59 -0.72 4.84
CA TYR A 64 -0.37 -1.15 6.22
C TYR A 64 0.12 -2.60 6.30
N THR A 65 -0.52 -3.50 5.57
CA THR A 65 -0.11 -4.90 5.56
C THR A 65 1.26 -5.09 4.89
N ARG A 66 1.62 -4.26 3.90
CA ARG A 66 2.95 -4.32 3.28
C ARG A 66 4.06 -3.98 4.26
N VAL A 67 3.81 -3.09 5.20
CA VAL A 67 4.79 -2.69 6.22
C VAL A 67 4.81 -3.68 7.38
N LEU A 68 3.63 -4.14 7.84
CA LEU A 68 3.51 -4.94 9.06
C LEU A 68 3.71 -6.43 8.84
N ASP A 69 3.18 -6.96 7.73
CA ASP A 69 3.18 -8.39 7.40
C ASP A 69 3.25 -8.58 5.88
N PRO A 70 4.45 -8.38 5.28
CA PRO A 70 4.62 -8.46 3.82
C PRO A 70 4.23 -9.83 3.26
N GLY A 71 3.30 -9.83 2.31
CA GLY A 71 2.81 -11.07 1.72
C GLY A 71 2.11 -10.86 0.37
N SER A 72 1.45 -11.90 -0.12
CA SER A 72 0.60 -11.84 -1.30
C SER A 72 -0.63 -10.95 -1.06
N LYS A 73 -1.29 -10.49 -2.11
CA LYS A 73 -2.52 -9.69 -1.98
C LYS A 73 -3.63 -10.42 -1.23
N CYS A 74 -3.73 -11.74 -1.44
CA CYS A 74 -4.66 -12.59 -0.68
C CYS A 74 -4.27 -12.64 0.81
N SER A 75 -2.97 -12.74 1.14
CA SER A 75 -2.48 -12.72 2.52
C SER A 75 -2.73 -11.35 3.15
N SER A 76 -2.45 -10.26 2.44
CA SER A 76 -2.72 -8.89 2.89
C SER A 76 -4.20 -8.67 3.22
N TYR A 77 -5.11 -9.14 2.36
CA TYR A 77 -6.55 -9.07 2.63
C TYR A 77 -6.94 -9.85 3.91
N LYS A 78 -6.38 -11.06 4.11
CA LYS A 78 -6.63 -11.85 5.33
C LYS A 78 -6.05 -11.18 6.57
N ALA A 79 -4.90 -10.53 6.46
CA ALA A 79 -4.28 -9.78 7.57
C ALA A 79 -5.12 -8.55 7.94
N ALA A 80 -5.59 -7.77 6.96
CA ALA A 80 -6.44 -6.61 7.17
C ALA A 80 -7.74 -6.94 7.91
N ARG A 81 -8.30 -8.15 7.71
CA ARG A 81 -9.49 -8.61 8.45
C ARG A 81 -9.29 -8.78 9.95
N LYS A 82 -8.04 -8.75 10.42
CA LYS A 82 -7.70 -8.79 11.85
C LYS A 82 -7.52 -7.38 12.44
N PHE A 83 -7.60 -6.35 11.63
CA PHE A 83 -7.54 -4.96 12.09
C PHE A 83 -8.76 -4.62 12.95
N LEU A 84 -8.63 -3.59 13.76
CA LEU A 84 -9.75 -3.06 14.56
C LEU A 84 -10.91 -2.61 13.67
N GLU A 85 -10.58 -2.08 12.50
CA GLU A 85 -11.50 -1.67 11.44
C GLU A 85 -11.33 -2.63 10.26
N PRO A 86 -12.06 -3.77 10.27
CA PRO A 86 -11.91 -4.77 9.21
C PRO A 86 -12.46 -4.25 7.88
N PRO A 87 -11.90 -4.70 6.74
CA PRO A 87 -12.34 -4.27 5.42
C PRO A 87 -13.82 -4.58 5.16
N MET A 88 -14.51 -3.62 4.53
CA MET A 88 -15.88 -3.75 4.06
C MET A 88 -15.95 -4.07 2.56
N TYR A 89 -14.81 -4.34 1.92
CA TYR A 89 -14.66 -4.72 0.51
C TYR A 89 -14.28 -6.20 0.43
N GLU A 90 -14.42 -6.79 -0.76
CA GLU A 90 -14.09 -8.18 -1.00
C GLU A 90 -12.71 -8.35 -1.68
N LEU A 91 -12.16 -9.57 -1.64
CA LEU A 91 -10.85 -9.86 -2.23
C LEU A 91 -10.78 -9.52 -3.74
N HIS A 92 -11.86 -9.74 -4.48
CA HIS A 92 -11.89 -9.42 -5.91
C HIS A 92 -11.79 -7.91 -6.18
N ASP A 93 -12.28 -7.06 -5.26
CA ASP A 93 -12.16 -5.61 -5.37
C ASP A 93 -10.69 -5.17 -5.21
N VAL A 94 -9.91 -5.90 -4.39
CA VAL A 94 -8.46 -5.65 -4.29
C VAL A 94 -7.81 -5.79 -5.67
N TYR A 95 -8.11 -6.85 -6.41
CA TYR A 95 -7.51 -7.07 -7.72
C TYR A 95 -7.98 -6.04 -8.76
N ARG A 96 -9.24 -5.62 -8.73
CA ARG A 96 -9.76 -4.53 -9.56
C ARG A 96 -9.08 -3.19 -9.23
N ALA A 97 -8.92 -2.91 -7.94
CA ALA A 97 -8.24 -1.70 -7.48
C ALA A 97 -6.77 -1.63 -7.94
N LEU A 98 -6.07 -2.77 -8.03
CA LEU A 98 -4.69 -2.79 -8.52
C LEU A 98 -4.56 -2.27 -9.95
N SER A 99 -5.54 -2.53 -10.83
CA SER A 99 -5.52 -2.00 -12.20
C SER A 99 -5.63 -0.48 -12.20
N VAL A 100 -6.57 0.08 -11.43
CA VAL A 100 -6.73 1.54 -11.29
C VAL A 100 -5.50 2.18 -10.66
N LEU A 101 -4.92 1.56 -9.63
CA LEU A 101 -3.70 2.05 -8.98
C LEU A 101 -2.49 2.02 -9.92
N ALA A 102 -2.42 1.04 -10.82
CA ALA A 102 -1.36 0.97 -11.83
C ALA A 102 -1.51 2.08 -12.89
N GLU A 103 -2.72 2.31 -13.38
CA GLU A 103 -3.01 3.40 -14.33
C GLU A 103 -2.68 4.78 -13.75
N GLU A 104 -2.96 5.01 -12.48
CA GLU A 104 -2.74 6.29 -11.78
C GLU A 104 -1.40 6.34 -11.03
N SER A 105 -0.48 5.40 -11.28
CA SER A 105 0.79 5.26 -10.56
C SER A 105 1.60 6.56 -10.53
N ASP A 106 1.79 7.22 -11.66
CA ASP A 106 2.56 8.45 -11.77
C ASP A 106 1.91 9.61 -10.99
N PHE A 107 0.58 9.69 -11.06
CA PHE A 107 -0.17 10.67 -10.28
C PHE A 107 -0.03 10.42 -8.77
N ILE A 108 -0.15 9.18 -8.33
CA ILE A 108 -0.01 8.80 -6.92
C ILE A 108 1.40 9.14 -6.43
N GLN A 109 2.45 8.73 -7.14
CA GLN A 109 3.84 8.99 -6.78
C GLN A 109 4.13 10.49 -6.69
N SER A 110 3.72 11.26 -7.70
CA SER A 110 3.88 12.72 -7.71
C SER A 110 3.14 13.39 -6.55
N ALA A 111 1.92 12.95 -6.24
CA ALA A 111 1.14 13.50 -5.14
C ALA A 111 1.76 13.17 -3.78
N VAL A 112 2.20 11.93 -3.57
CA VAL A 112 2.88 11.50 -2.34
C VAL A 112 4.17 12.28 -2.14
N TYR A 113 4.99 12.43 -3.19
CA TYR A 113 6.21 13.24 -3.13
C TYR A 113 5.90 14.67 -2.70
N LYS A 114 4.96 15.36 -3.37
CA LYS A 114 4.58 16.73 -3.03
C LYS A 114 4.06 16.86 -1.60
N ASN A 115 3.24 15.92 -1.16
CA ASN A 115 2.66 15.94 0.18
C ASN A 115 3.74 15.67 1.26
N SER A 116 4.73 14.83 0.97
CA SER A 116 5.83 14.53 1.90
C SER A 116 6.68 15.76 2.25
N LEU A 117 6.77 16.74 1.35
CA LEU A 117 7.47 18.01 1.64
C LEU A 117 6.86 18.81 2.79
N GLY A 118 5.56 18.59 3.07
CA GLY A 118 4.88 19.19 4.21
C GLY A 118 5.00 18.39 5.52
N VAL A 119 5.43 17.13 5.41
CA VAL A 119 5.54 16.21 6.57
C VAL A 119 6.97 16.20 7.13
N ILE A 120 7.95 16.16 6.25
CA ILE A 120 9.38 16.13 6.60
C ILE A 120 10.16 17.15 5.81
N LYS A 121 11.21 17.70 6.45
CA LYS A 121 12.17 18.55 5.75
C LYS A 121 13.12 17.65 4.94
N ARG A 122 12.98 17.63 3.64
CA ARG A 122 13.80 16.81 2.75
C ARG A 122 15.08 17.52 2.37
N ASN A 123 16.16 16.76 2.18
CA ASN A 123 17.44 17.24 1.71
C ASN A 123 17.73 16.74 0.29
N ASN A 124 17.41 17.56 -0.71
CA ASN A 124 17.57 17.21 -2.12
C ASN A 124 18.99 17.43 -2.67
N HIS A 125 19.98 17.75 -1.81
CA HIS A 125 21.37 17.94 -2.24
C HIS A 125 22.06 16.63 -2.59
N VAL A 126 21.64 15.52 -1.99
CA VAL A 126 22.16 14.18 -2.26
C VAL A 126 20.98 13.26 -2.55
N LEU A 127 21.05 12.59 -3.69
CA LEU A 127 20.08 11.56 -4.07
C LEU A 127 20.80 10.22 -4.14
N TYR A 128 20.30 9.26 -3.41
CA TYR A 128 20.74 7.87 -3.48
C TYR A 128 19.87 7.15 -4.49
N TYR A 129 20.51 6.38 -5.37
CA TYR A 129 19.81 5.53 -6.33
C TYR A 129 20.15 4.07 -6.06
N ASP A 130 19.14 3.28 -5.79
CA ASP A 130 19.28 1.84 -5.64
C ASP A 130 18.41 1.10 -6.66
N CYS A 131 19.01 0.06 -7.25
CA CYS A 131 18.33 -0.83 -8.19
C CYS A 131 18.14 -2.21 -7.58
N THR A 132 16.90 -2.66 -7.57
CA THR A 132 16.55 -4.04 -7.21
C THR A 132 16.15 -4.81 -8.45
N ASN A 133 16.70 -6.03 -8.61
CA ASN A 133 16.38 -6.94 -9.71
C ASN A 133 15.38 -7.99 -9.22
N TYR A 134 14.31 -8.18 -9.97
CA TYR A 134 13.37 -9.29 -9.81
C TYR A 134 13.58 -10.28 -10.93
N TYR A 135 13.80 -11.54 -10.60
CA TYR A 135 14.00 -12.64 -11.55
C TYR A 135 12.67 -13.35 -11.82
N PHE A 136 12.54 -13.85 -13.04
CA PHE A 136 11.41 -14.66 -13.44
C PHE A 136 11.91 -16.00 -13.94
N GLU A 137 11.31 -17.08 -13.48
CA GLU A 137 11.60 -18.44 -13.92
C GLU A 137 10.91 -18.72 -15.28
N ILE A 138 11.29 -17.94 -16.30
CA ILE A 138 10.82 -18.07 -17.67
C ILE A 138 12.02 -18.16 -18.60
N GLU A 139 11.88 -18.89 -19.74
CA GLU A 139 12.95 -19.12 -20.69
C GLU A 139 13.05 -18.02 -21.76
N GLN A 140 12.01 -17.20 -21.92
CA GLN A 140 11.95 -16.16 -22.95
C GLN A 140 11.53 -14.83 -22.35
N GLU A 141 11.94 -13.74 -23.01
CA GLU A 141 11.49 -12.40 -22.66
C GLU A 141 9.98 -12.25 -22.84
N ASP A 142 9.33 -11.58 -21.89
CA ASP A 142 7.90 -11.33 -21.91
C ASP A 142 7.59 -9.90 -21.38
N GLY A 143 7.09 -9.05 -22.24
CA GLY A 143 6.78 -7.65 -21.92
C GLY A 143 8.00 -6.91 -21.37
N ASP A 144 7.91 -6.42 -20.14
CA ASP A 144 9.00 -5.70 -19.46
C ASP A 144 10.09 -6.61 -18.87
N LYS A 145 9.87 -7.94 -18.90
CA LYS A 145 10.83 -8.93 -18.40
C LYS A 145 11.87 -9.18 -19.50
N LYS A 146 13.05 -8.59 -19.34
CA LYS A 146 14.13 -8.62 -20.33
C LYS A 146 15.40 -9.24 -19.76
N TYR A 147 16.22 -9.82 -20.64
CA TYR A 147 17.57 -10.22 -20.26
C TYR A 147 18.40 -8.98 -19.94
N GLY A 148 19.15 -9.03 -18.85
CA GLY A 148 19.97 -7.91 -18.42
C GLY A 148 21.02 -8.29 -17.40
N LYS A 149 21.96 -7.37 -17.16
CA LYS A 149 22.95 -7.53 -16.10
C LYS A 149 22.28 -7.46 -14.74
N SER A 150 22.42 -8.49 -13.96
CA SER A 150 21.95 -8.53 -12.57
C SER A 150 23.12 -8.68 -11.61
N LYS A 151 22.92 -8.25 -10.37
CA LYS A 151 23.93 -8.40 -9.29
C LYS A 151 24.30 -9.88 -9.06
N GLU A 152 23.39 -10.80 -9.34
CA GLU A 152 23.56 -12.25 -9.10
C GLU A 152 23.96 -13.05 -10.35
N HIS A 153 24.14 -12.39 -11.50
CA HIS A 153 24.52 -13.00 -12.77
C HIS A 153 23.66 -14.20 -13.22
N ARG A 154 22.36 -14.16 -12.89
CA ARG A 154 21.42 -15.21 -13.32
C ARG A 154 21.07 -15.08 -14.80
N PRO A 155 20.86 -16.20 -15.51
CA PRO A 155 20.55 -16.19 -16.94
C PRO A 155 19.08 -15.86 -17.28
N ASN A 156 18.24 -15.67 -16.29
CA ASN A 156 16.81 -15.49 -16.47
C ASN A 156 16.44 -14.03 -16.78
N PRO A 157 15.31 -13.78 -17.48
CA PRO A 157 14.77 -12.43 -17.63
C PRO A 157 14.50 -11.76 -16.30
N ILE A 158 14.75 -10.44 -16.23
CA ILE A 158 14.63 -9.62 -15.03
C ILE A 158 13.74 -8.40 -15.29
N ILE A 159 13.15 -7.90 -14.23
CA ILE A 159 12.66 -6.51 -14.14
C ILE A 159 13.55 -5.77 -13.15
N GLN A 160 14.02 -4.60 -13.55
CA GLN A 160 14.76 -3.71 -12.66
C GLN A 160 13.83 -2.61 -12.12
N MET A 161 13.86 -2.45 -10.81
CA MET A 161 13.14 -1.38 -10.13
C MET A 161 14.16 -0.43 -9.50
N GLY A 162 14.12 0.83 -9.91
CA GLY A 162 14.97 1.88 -9.35
C GLY A 162 14.22 2.65 -8.25
N LEU A 163 14.90 2.92 -7.14
CA LEU A 163 14.40 3.76 -6.06
C LEU A 163 15.36 4.92 -5.84
N PHE A 164 14.81 6.15 -5.88
CA PHE A 164 15.53 7.34 -5.46
C PHE A 164 15.15 7.69 -4.03
N THR A 165 16.15 7.88 -3.18
CA THR A 165 15.97 8.33 -1.79
C THR A 165 16.84 9.55 -1.52
N ASP A 166 16.39 10.43 -0.66
CA ASP A 166 17.08 11.63 -0.16
C ASP A 166 17.31 11.55 1.35
#